data_dbdbcf59bd40d77b0f3f6130503fe95f
#
_entry.id   dbdbcf59bd40d77b0f3f6130503fe95f
#
_cell.length_a   1.000
_cell.length_b   1.000
_cell.length_c   1.000
_cell.angle_alpha   90.00
_cell.angle_beta   90.00
_cell.angle_gamma   90.00
#
_symmetry.space_group_name_H-M   'P 1'
#
loop_
_entity.id
_entity.type
_entity.pdbx_description
1 polymer ?
#
loop_
_entity_poly.entity_id
_entity_poly.type
_entity_poly.pdbx_seq_one_letter_code
_entity_poly.pdbx_strand_id
1 'polypeptide(L)'
;MAQPALKGATPAVEGAGEQTPLERAIDQYLVHLRVERGSSENTIASYARDLRRYAAYLSTLGVIDPERITTAQVRSFMRELAAPTVPLPGLAAPVKKQPGEENSVDAEEAAESLAVLIAADGGRGTEPGERGSGEGSIPLPLGPNSIARTMAAVRGAHAFWVSAFLVEKDPAATVTPPKNVKRLPKAITVEQMQRLLAVPDRDTPIGLRNRAILEFLYATGARVSEMLNADIDDVHSEETLTDEDGNDITLPGYVRLFGKGSKERLVPLGNYAHKAIQDYLVRGRPALVAHGKGTAALFVN
;
A
#
# COMPACT_ATOMS: atom_id res chain seq x y z
N MET A 1 64.81 7.96 24.95
CA MET A 1 64.04 7.49 23.82
C MET A 1 62.57 7.45 24.28
N ALA A 2 61.79 8.45 23.89
CA ALA A 2 60.40 8.62 24.29
C ALA A 2 59.49 8.06 23.22
N GLN A 3 58.51 7.22 23.61
CA GLN A 3 57.42 6.77 22.73
C GLN A 3 56.33 7.83 22.68
N PRO A 4 55.75 8.15 21.52
CA PRO A 4 54.59 9.05 21.45
C PRO A 4 53.28 8.29 21.70
N ALA A 5 52.44 8.90 22.50
CA ALA A 5 51.09 8.47 22.81
C ALA A 5 50.18 8.57 21.61
N LEU A 6 49.46 7.49 21.28
CA LEU A 6 48.34 7.45 20.37
C LEU A 6 47.09 8.02 21.08
N LYS A 7 46.77 9.26 20.79
CA LYS A 7 45.42 9.82 20.97
C LYS A 7 44.62 9.62 19.72
N GLY A 8 43.51 8.94 19.82
CA GLY A 8 42.56 8.78 18.74
C GLY A 8 41.28 8.16 19.30
N ALA A 9 40.61 8.89 20.25
CA ALA A 9 39.23 8.56 20.62
C ALA A 9 38.31 9.08 19.52
N THR A 10 37.71 8.16 18.74
CA THR A 10 36.59 8.44 17.87
C THR A 10 35.40 8.86 18.74
N PRO A 11 34.71 9.97 18.47
CA PRO A 11 33.53 10.33 19.24
C PRO A 11 32.42 9.30 18.94
N ALA A 12 31.89 8.71 20.01
CA ALA A 12 30.68 7.91 19.96
C ALA A 12 29.54 8.77 19.39
N VAL A 13 28.84 8.23 18.41
CA VAL A 13 27.57 8.82 17.91
C VAL A 13 26.55 8.63 19.03
N GLU A 14 26.40 9.64 19.86
CA GLU A 14 25.26 9.79 20.77
C GLU A 14 24.04 10.14 19.94
N GLY A 15 22.97 9.31 20.02
CA GLY A 15 21.67 9.67 19.46
C GLY A 15 20.77 8.54 18.98
N ALA A 16 21.05 7.26 19.22
CA ALA A 16 20.05 6.21 19.09
C ALA A 16 19.39 6.04 20.48
N GLY A 17 18.22 6.64 20.69
CA GLY A 17 17.41 6.43 21.88
C GLY A 17 17.21 4.93 22.11
N GLU A 18 17.47 4.47 23.35
CA GLU A 18 17.36 3.07 23.72
C GLU A 18 15.91 2.60 23.52
N GLN A 19 15.72 1.59 22.65
CA GLN A 19 14.38 1.04 22.35
C GLN A 19 13.70 0.56 23.62
N THR A 20 12.44 0.90 23.80
CA THR A 20 11.64 0.43 24.93
C THR A 20 11.44 -1.09 24.89
N PRO A 21 11.17 -1.76 26.01
CA PRO A 21 10.81 -3.18 26.02
C PRO A 21 9.65 -3.51 25.09
N LEU A 22 8.64 -2.64 25.00
CA LEU A 22 7.50 -2.81 24.10
C LEU A 22 7.89 -2.73 22.63
N GLU A 23 8.74 -1.77 22.24
CA GLU A 23 9.23 -1.67 20.86
C GLU A 23 10.04 -2.91 20.46
N ARG A 24 10.91 -3.41 21.34
CA ARG A 24 11.63 -4.67 21.11
C ARG A 24 10.69 -5.87 20.93
N ALA A 25 9.65 -5.97 21.75
CA ALA A 25 8.65 -7.03 21.63
C ALA A 25 7.85 -6.94 20.31
N ILE A 26 7.54 -5.73 19.85
CA ILE A 26 6.92 -5.49 18.54
C ILE A 26 7.84 -5.95 17.41
N ASP A 27 9.12 -5.58 17.44
CA ASP A 27 10.07 -5.97 16.40
C ASP A 27 10.23 -7.50 16.34
N GLN A 28 10.29 -8.19 17.48
CA GLN A 28 10.31 -9.65 17.52
C GLN A 28 9.07 -10.27 16.83
N TYR A 29 7.89 -9.71 17.08
CA TYR A 29 6.67 -10.16 16.40
C TYR A 29 6.71 -9.93 14.88
N LEU A 30 7.23 -8.78 14.43
CA LEU A 30 7.37 -8.49 13.00
C LEU A 30 8.38 -9.43 12.33
N VAL A 31 9.47 -9.78 13.01
CA VAL A 31 10.44 -10.80 12.56
C VAL A 31 9.78 -12.18 12.46
N HIS A 32 9.02 -12.60 13.48
CA HIS A 32 8.24 -13.85 13.45
C HIS A 32 7.29 -13.90 12.24
N LEU A 33 6.55 -12.82 11.97
CA LEU A 33 5.66 -12.74 10.80
C LEU A 33 6.41 -12.90 9.49
N ARG A 34 7.63 -12.33 9.39
CA ARG A 34 8.46 -12.42 8.19
C ARG A 34 9.05 -13.81 8.00
N VAL A 35 9.72 -14.33 9.02
CA VAL A 35 10.55 -15.54 8.92
C VAL A 35 9.73 -16.82 9.06
N GLU A 36 8.86 -16.89 10.07
CA GLU A 36 8.13 -18.13 10.38
C GLU A 36 6.77 -18.21 9.67
N ARG A 37 6.08 -17.05 9.51
CA ARG A 37 4.75 -17.03 8.90
C ARG A 37 4.78 -16.73 7.40
N GLY A 38 5.92 -16.32 6.83
CA GLY A 38 6.03 -15.98 5.42
C GLY A 38 5.06 -14.87 4.98
N SER A 39 4.76 -13.93 5.88
CA SER A 39 3.81 -12.85 5.59
C SER A 39 4.38 -11.91 4.53
N SER A 40 3.52 -11.36 3.66
CA SER A 40 3.96 -10.40 2.64
C SER A 40 4.48 -9.12 3.28
N GLU A 41 5.44 -8.45 2.62
CA GLU A 41 6.02 -7.18 3.08
C GLU A 41 4.95 -6.11 3.33
N ASN A 42 3.90 -6.06 2.50
CA ASN A 42 2.76 -5.16 2.70
C ASN A 42 1.99 -5.44 4.00
N THR A 43 1.85 -6.72 4.37
CA THR A 43 1.22 -7.12 5.65
C THR A 43 2.10 -6.68 6.81
N ILE A 44 3.41 -6.94 6.72
CA ILE A 44 4.39 -6.57 7.75
C ILE A 44 4.43 -5.06 7.93
N ALA A 45 4.54 -4.29 6.85
CA ALA A 45 4.52 -2.82 6.88
C ALA A 45 3.23 -2.25 7.47
N SER A 46 2.07 -2.87 7.14
CA SER A 46 0.78 -2.48 7.71
C SER A 46 0.72 -2.74 9.21
N TYR A 47 1.13 -3.92 9.65
CA TYR A 47 1.15 -4.30 11.07
C TYR A 47 2.17 -3.47 11.85
N ALA A 48 3.34 -3.20 11.29
CA ALA A 48 4.33 -2.31 11.90
C ALA A 48 3.77 -0.91 12.16
N ARG A 49 3.03 -0.35 11.18
CA ARG A 49 2.38 0.96 11.34
C ARG A 49 1.31 0.93 12.43
N ASP A 50 0.48 -0.11 12.45
CA ASP A 50 -0.58 -0.25 13.44
C ASP A 50 -0.02 -0.46 14.86
N LEU A 51 1.05 -1.25 15.00
CA LEU A 51 1.69 -1.52 16.29
C LEU A 51 2.50 -0.33 16.81
N ARG A 52 3.16 0.46 15.94
CA ARG A 52 3.78 1.74 16.35
C ARG A 52 2.73 2.71 16.90
N ARG A 53 1.55 2.79 16.28
CA ARG A 53 0.43 3.59 16.79
C ARG A 53 -0.02 3.10 18.16
N TYR A 54 -0.08 1.78 18.36
CA TYR A 54 -0.41 1.19 19.65
C TYR A 54 0.63 1.51 20.72
N ALA A 55 1.92 1.35 20.41
CA ALA A 55 3.02 1.70 21.32
C ALA A 55 3.02 3.19 21.70
N ALA A 56 2.81 4.07 20.70
CA ALA A 56 2.72 5.51 20.96
C ALA A 56 1.55 5.84 21.90
N TYR A 57 0.38 5.23 21.72
CA TYR A 57 -0.75 5.40 22.63
C TYR A 57 -0.43 4.92 24.04
N LEU A 58 0.14 3.73 24.19
CA LEU A 58 0.53 3.20 25.52
C LEU A 58 1.58 4.07 26.20
N SER A 59 2.50 4.64 25.43
CA SER A 59 3.51 5.57 25.93
C SER A 59 2.89 6.83 26.54
N THR A 60 1.77 7.35 25.99
CA THR A 60 1.03 8.47 26.61
C THR A 60 0.46 8.11 27.97
N LEU A 61 0.27 6.82 28.25
CA LEU A 61 -0.19 6.28 29.54
C LEU A 61 0.98 5.85 30.44
N GLY A 62 2.24 6.10 30.04
CA GLY A 62 3.44 5.68 30.77
C GLY A 62 3.70 4.17 30.72
N VAL A 63 3.10 3.43 29.79
CA VAL A 63 3.25 1.97 29.65
C VAL A 63 4.21 1.68 28.49
N ILE A 64 5.41 1.23 28.83
CA ILE A 64 6.49 0.88 27.90
C ILE A 64 6.92 -0.59 27.99
N ASP A 65 6.29 -1.35 28.88
CA ASP A 65 6.58 -2.75 29.14
C ASP A 65 5.35 -3.58 28.73
N PRO A 66 5.49 -4.59 27.84
CA PRO A 66 4.37 -5.41 27.38
C PRO A 66 3.69 -6.18 28.52
N GLU A 67 4.39 -6.54 29.59
CA GLU A 67 3.83 -7.27 30.73
C GLU A 67 2.86 -6.42 31.57
N ARG A 68 3.02 -5.09 31.53
CA ARG A 68 2.17 -4.15 32.27
C ARG A 68 0.91 -3.74 31.52
N ILE A 69 0.71 -4.23 30.31
CA ILE A 69 -0.46 -3.89 29.52
C ILE A 69 -1.70 -4.60 30.05
N THR A 70 -2.76 -3.84 30.28
CA THR A 70 -4.05 -4.34 30.79
C THR A 70 -5.12 -4.38 29.71
N THR A 71 -6.12 -5.24 29.91
CA THR A 71 -7.31 -5.31 29.02
C THR A 71 -8.03 -3.94 28.93
N ALA A 72 -8.03 -3.17 30.00
CA ALA A 72 -8.63 -1.83 30.00
C ALA A 72 -7.90 -0.88 29.04
N GLN A 73 -6.57 -0.92 28.98
CA GLN A 73 -5.76 -0.11 28.08
C GLN A 73 -5.96 -0.53 26.60
N VAL A 74 -6.03 -1.84 26.33
CA VAL A 74 -6.35 -2.34 24.98
C VAL A 74 -7.72 -1.88 24.51
N ARG A 75 -8.74 -1.94 25.38
CA ARG A 75 -10.09 -1.40 25.09
C ARG A 75 -10.08 0.11 24.89
N SER A 76 -9.30 0.82 25.69
CA SER A 76 -9.19 2.29 25.58
C SER A 76 -8.51 2.68 24.27
N PHE A 77 -7.47 1.98 23.84
CA PHE A 77 -6.86 2.16 22.53
C PHE A 77 -7.87 1.97 21.39
N MET A 78 -8.67 0.90 21.45
CA MET A 78 -9.72 0.66 20.44
C MET A 78 -10.74 1.81 20.38
N ARG A 79 -11.11 2.42 21.53
CA ARG A 79 -11.98 3.61 21.57
C ARG A 79 -11.29 4.83 21.00
N GLU A 80 -10.00 5.00 21.30
CA GLU A 80 -9.20 6.09 20.75
C GLU A 80 -9.11 6.04 19.22
N LEU A 81 -9.04 4.87 18.62
CA LEU A 81 -9.11 4.72 17.15
C LEU A 81 -10.46 5.17 16.56
N ALA A 82 -11.54 4.98 17.31
CA ALA A 82 -12.90 5.36 16.89
C ALA A 82 -13.22 6.83 17.11
N ALA A 83 -12.63 7.44 18.14
CA ALA A 83 -12.84 8.85 18.53
C ALA A 83 -11.51 9.38 19.09
N PRO A 84 -10.56 9.77 18.22
CA PRO A 84 -9.23 10.21 18.65
C PRO A 84 -9.30 11.46 19.53
N THR A 85 -8.59 11.42 20.64
CA THR A 85 -8.42 12.56 21.57
C THR A 85 -6.98 13.02 21.67
N VAL A 86 -6.04 12.17 21.21
CA VAL A 86 -4.60 12.46 21.18
C VAL A 86 -4.03 12.25 19.77
N PRO A 87 -2.97 12.98 19.39
CA PRO A 87 -2.29 12.74 18.11
C PRO A 87 -1.63 11.36 18.14
N LEU A 88 -2.03 10.49 17.20
CA LEU A 88 -1.43 9.17 17.04
C LEU A 88 -0.69 9.08 15.70
N PRO A 89 0.51 8.49 15.66
CA PRO A 89 1.30 8.36 14.43
C PRO A 89 0.51 7.67 13.29
N GLY A 90 0.59 8.22 12.08
CA GLY A 90 -0.01 7.63 10.88
C GLY A 90 -1.54 7.70 10.82
N LEU A 91 -2.19 8.49 11.66
CA LEU A 91 -3.54 8.99 11.41
C LEU A 91 -3.44 10.33 10.69
N ALA A 92 -4.13 10.46 9.54
CA ALA A 92 -4.13 11.71 8.79
C ALA A 92 -4.81 12.82 9.61
N ALA A 93 -4.23 14.01 9.59
CA ALA A 93 -4.92 15.21 10.05
C ALA A 93 -6.16 15.46 9.17
N PRO A 94 -7.22 16.07 9.69
CA PRO A 94 -8.40 16.38 8.90
C PRO A 94 -8.01 17.33 7.76
N VAL A 95 -8.19 16.86 6.53
CA VAL A 95 -8.24 17.76 5.38
C VAL A 95 -9.51 18.60 5.58
N LYS A 96 -9.37 19.91 5.71
CA LYS A 96 -10.54 20.82 5.76
C LYS A 96 -11.29 20.66 4.44
N LYS A 97 -12.39 19.89 4.45
CA LYS A 97 -13.37 19.94 3.36
C LYS A 97 -14.01 21.31 3.38
N GLN A 98 -14.02 21.97 2.23
CA GLN A 98 -14.83 23.17 2.07
C GLN A 98 -16.30 22.78 2.15
N PRO A 99 -17.17 23.57 2.81
CA PRO A 99 -18.60 23.26 2.89
C PRO A 99 -19.22 23.44 1.50
N GLY A 100 -19.69 22.34 0.90
CA GLY A 100 -20.36 22.36 -0.42
C GLY A 100 -20.15 21.13 -1.30
N GLU A 101 -19.23 20.22 -0.99
CA GLU A 101 -19.02 19.02 -1.80
C GLU A 101 -19.94 17.87 -1.33
N GLU A 102 -21.09 17.76 -1.94
CA GLU A 102 -21.91 16.55 -1.92
C GLU A 102 -21.21 15.43 -2.68
N ASN A 103 -21.33 14.20 -2.16
CA ASN A 103 -20.69 12.95 -2.60
C ASN A 103 -21.10 12.49 -4.02
N SER A 104 -20.89 13.28 -5.04
CA SER A 104 -20.76 12.80 -6.41
C SER A 104 -19.29 12.73 -6.73
N VAL A 105 -18.68 11.55 -6.63
CA VAL A 105 -17.33 11.34 -7.18
C VAL A 105 -17.53 11.38 -8.69
N ASP A 106 -17.27 12.53 -9.29
CA ASP A 106 -17.27 12.67 -10.73
C ASP A 106 -16.14 11.83 -11.33
N ALA A 107 -16.37 11.29 -12.52
CA ALA A 107 -15.39 10.44 -13.21
C ALA A 107 -14.03 11.14 -13.39
N GLU A 108 -14.04 12.47 -13.43
CA GLU A 108 -12.85 13.33 -13.52
C GLU A 108 -12.05 13.32 -12.21
N GLU A 109 -12.70 13.45 -11.06
CA GLU A 109 -12.06 13.37 -9.72
C GLU A 109 -11.50 11.97 -9.44
N ALA A 110 -12.22 10.91 -9.88
CA ALA A 110 -11.74 9.54 -9.77
C ALA A 110 -10.51 9.29 -10.66
N ALA A 111 -10.49 9.84 -11.88
CA ALA A 111 -9.35 9.74 -12.79
C ALA A 111 -8.14 10.54 -12.27
N GLU A 112 -8.37 11.73 -11.72
CA GLU A 112 -7.32 12.55 -11.11
C GLU A 112 -6.77 11.88 -9.84
N SER A 113 -7.62 11.31 -9.00
CA SER A 113 -7.22 10.53 -7.83
C SER A 113 -6.42 9.28 -8.21
N LEU A 114 -6.79 8.58 -9.29
CA LEU A 114 -6.04 7.43 -9.80
C LEU A 114 -4.71 7.88 -10.41
N ALA A 115 -4.68 8.99 -11.14
CA ALA A 115 -3.46 9.56 -11.70
C ALA A 115 -2.47 9.99 -10.58
N VAL A 116 -2.97 10.60 -9.50
CA VAL A 116 -2.19 10.94 -8.30
C VAL A 116 -1.66 9.70 -7.60
N LEU A 117 -2.47 8.63 -7.49
CA LEU A 117 -2.05 7.35 -6.89
C LEU A 117 -0.92 6.70 -7.72
N ILE A 118 -1.04 6.72 -9.05
CA ILE A 118 -0.05 6.19 -9.98
C ILE A 118 1.24 7.04 -9.95
N ALA A 119 1.11 8.36 -9.85
CA ALA A 119 2.25 9.28 -9.73
C ALA A 119 2.99 9.13 -8.39
N ALA A 120 2.29 8.82 -7.31
CA ALA A 120 2.88 8.67 -5.97
C ALA A 120 3.70 7.39 -5.80
N ASP A 121 3.43 6.33 -6.57
CA ASP A 121 4.10 5.02 -6.41
C ASP A 121 5.34 4.85 -7.32
N GLY A 122 5.62 5.81 -8.22
CA GLY A 122 6.81 5.84 -9.09
C GLY A 122 8.13 6.19 -8.40
N GLY A 123 8.14 6.41 -7.10
CA GLY A 123 9.31 6.76 -6.30
C GLY A 123 9.81 5.62 -5.43
N ARG A 124 10.58 4.66 -5.99
CA ARG A 124 11.55 3.91 -5.19
C ARG A 124 12.61 4.90 -4.70
N GLY A 125 12.49 5.35 -3.43
CA GLY A 125 13.60 6.01 -2.75
C GLY A 125 13.49 7.51 -2.53
N THR A 126 12.31 8.03 -2.26
CA THR A 126 12.20 9.24 -1.45
C THR A 126 11.58 8.85 -0.12
N GLU A 127 12.33 9.06 0.95
CA GLU A 127 11.81 9.22 2.30
C GLU A 127 10.47 9.96 2.22
N PRO A 128 9.43 9.58 2.99
CA PRO A 128 8.21 10.37 3.05
C PRO A 128 8.61 11.77 3.53
N GLY A 129 8.74 12.68 2.56
CA GLY A 129 9.00 14.07 2.85
C GLY A 129 7.98 14.51 3.88
N GLU A 130 8.47 15.09 4.95
CA GLU A 130 7.73 15.74 6.02
C GLU A 130 6.68 16.67 5.42
N ARG A 131 5.50 16.11 5.14
CA ARG A 131 4.30 16.95 5.06
C ARG A 131 4.08 17.41 6.47
N GLY A 132 4.34 18.70 6.69
CA GLY A 132 4.34 19.34 7.97
C GLY A 132 3.23 18.80 8.86
N SER A 133 3.61 18.04 9.87
CA SER A 133 2.79 17.72 11.00
C SER A 133 2.54 19.04 11.71
N GLY A 134 1.42 19.69 11.40
CA GLY A 134 0.93 20.78 12.24
C GLY A 134 0.75 20.17 13.62
N GLU A 135 1.65 20.51 14.53
CA GLU A 135 1.58 20.15 15.93
C GLU A 135 0.18 20.52 16.45
N GLY A 136 -0.58 19.51 16.88
CA GLY A 136 -1.84 19.70 17.60
C GLY A 136 -3.13 19.36 16.85
N SER A 137 -3.10 18.86 15.64
CA SER A 137 -4.34 18.45 14.93
C SER A 137 -4.82 17.07 15.39
N ILE A 138 -6.02 16.98 15.94
CA ILE A 138 -6.66 15.71 16.31
C ILE A 138 -6.93 14.90 15.04
N PRO A 139 -6.48 13.62 14.97
CA PRO A 139 -6.65 12.80 13.78
C PRO A 139 -8.12 12.49 13.48
N LEU A 140 -8.42 12.13 12.22
CA LEU A 140 -9.74 11.63 11.84
C LEU A 140 -10.00 10.24 12.45
N PRO A 141 -11.25 9.97 12.90
CA PRO A 141 -11.64 8.65 13.40
C PRO A 141 -11.48 7.57 12.31
N LEU A 142 -11.04 6.38 12.73
CA LEU A 142 -10.99 5.24 11.83
C LEU A 142 -12.37 4.60 11.67
N GLY A 143 -12.67 4.15 10.46
CA GLY A 143 -13.86 3.34 10.22
C GLY A 143 -13.75 1.92 10.84
N PRO A 144 -14.90 1.23 11.06
CA PRO A 144 -14.95 -0.08 11.73
C PRO A 144 -14.00 -1.14 11.13
N ASN A 145 -13.87 -1.19 9.81
CA ASN A 145 -12.98 -2.13 9.13
C ASN A 145 -11.49 -1.86 9.42
N SER A 146 -11.11 -0.58 9.47
CA SER A 146 -9.74 -0.18 9.81
C SER A 146 -9.42 -0.47 11.28
N ILE A 147 -10.37 -0.21 12.19
CA ILE A 147 -10.24 -0.57 13.61
C ILE A 147 -10.08 -2.09 13.76
N ALA A 148 -10.92 -2.88 13.08
CA ALA A 148 -10.84 -4.34 13.15
C ALA A 148 -9.49 -4.87 12.66
N ARG A 149 -8.91 -4.27 11.58
CA ARG A 149 -7.59 -4.61 11.06
C ARG A 149 -6.49 -4.25 12.06
N THR A 150 -6.50 -3.04 12.61
CA THR A 150 -5.53 -2.61 13.62
C THR A 150 -5.60 -3.52 14.86
N MET A 151 -6.80 -3.85 15.31
CA MET A 151 -6.98 -4.77 16.44
C MET A 151 -6.53 -6.21 16.13
N ALA A 152 -6.59 -6.63 14.87
CA ALA A 152 -6.02 -7.93 14.46
C ALA A 152 -4.49 -7.95 14.62
N ALA A 153 -3.78 -6.86 14.28
CA ALA A 153 -2.35 -6.73 14.51
C ALA A 153 -2.01 -6.75 16.01
N VAL A 154 -2.75 -5.98 16.82
CA VAL A 154 -2.57 -5.92 18.30
C VAL A 154 -2.80 -7.31 18.93
N ARG A 155 -3.90 -7.96 18.62
CA ARG A 155 -4.20 -9.31 19.15
C ARG A 155 -3.18 -10.35 18.70
N GLY A 156 -2.71 -10.27 17.43
CA GLY A 156 -1.65 -11.13 16.93
C GLY A 156 -0.34 -10.95 17.69
N ALA A 157 0.03 -9.72 17.99
CA ALA A 157 1.22 -9.42 18.78
C ALA A 157 1.12 -9.96 20.24
N HIS A 158 0.01 -9.72 20.92
CA HIS A 158 -0.19 -10.23 22.29
C HIS A 158 -0.20 -11.76 22.34
N ALA A 159 -0.88 -12.44 21.40
CA ALA A 159 -0.86 -13.90 21.31
C ALA A 159 0.55 -14.44 21.08
N PHE A 160 1.34 -13.77 20.22
CA PHE A 160 2.75 -14.13 20.00
C PHE A 160 3.58 -13.93 21.27
N TRP A 161 3.44 -12.80 21.96
CA TRP A 161 4.21 -12.53 23.17
C TRP A 161 3.97 -13.57 24.27
N VAL A 162 2.73 -14.06 24.42
CA VAL A 162 2.44 -15.19 25.33
C VAL A 162 3.10 -16.47 24.85
N SER A 163 3.01 -16.79 23.56
CA SER A 163 3.63 -18.01 23.01
C SER A 163 5.14 -18.00 23.05
N ALA A 164 5.75 -16.82 23.02
CA ALA A 164 7.20 -16.59 23.13
C ALA A 164 7.66 -16.42 24.60
N PHE A 165 6.77 -16.60 25.57
CA PHE A 165 7.06 -16.42 27.01
C PHE A 165 7.59 -15.03 27.39
N LEU A 166 7.24 -14.00 26.60
CA LEU A 166 7.57 -12.61 26.90
C LEU A 166 6.60 -11.98 27.91
N VAL A 167 5.38 -12.48 27.97
CA VAL A 167 4.34 -12.08 28.93
C VAL A 167 3.56 -13.31 29.39
N GLU A 168 3.01 -13.27 30.61
CA GLU A 168 2.23 -14.40 31.16
C GLU A 168 0.80 -14.46 30.62
N LYS A 169 0.19 -13.31 30.31
CA LYS A 169 -1.25 -13.21 29.96
C LYS A 169 -1.45 -12.39 28.70
N ASP A 170 -2.51 -12.73 27.96
CA ASP A 170 -2.98 -11.98 26.79
C ASP A 170 -4.13 -11.03 27.19
N PRO A 171 -3.87 -9.72 27.42
CA PRO A 171 -4.90 -8.74 27.75
C PRO A 171 -5.81 -8.41 26.56
N ALA A 172 -5.41 -8.77 25.33
CA ALA A 172 -6.17 -8.51 24.12
C ALA A 172 -7.15 -9.63 23.76
N ALA A 173 -7.02 -10.82 24.38
CA ALA A 173 -7.82 -12.01 24.04
C ALA A 173 -9.35 -11.77 24.12
N THR A 174 -9.79 -11.02 25.14
CA THR A 174 -11.21 -10.73 25.39
C THR A 174 -11.72 -9.45 24.75
N VAL A 175 -10.86 -8.71 24.04
CA VAL A 175 -11.24 -7.45 23.36
C VAL A 175 -11.80 -7.77 21.98
N THR A 176 -13.10 -7.57 21.81
CA THR A 176 -13.79 -7.83 20.54
C THR A 176 -13.82 -6.54 19.71
N PRO A 177 -13.23 -6.55 18.49
CA PRO A 177 -13.32 -5.41 17.60
C PRO A 177 -14.75 -5.22 17.07
N PRO A 178 -15.08 -4.03 16.51
CA PRO A 178 -16.36 -3.80 15.88
C PRO A 178 -16.63 -4.82 14.78
N LYS A 179 -17.90 -5.26 14.66
CA LYS A 179 -18.29 -6.15 13.56
C LYS A 179 -18.16 -5.43 12.23
N ASN A 180 -17.51 -6.09 11.27
CA ASN A 180 -17.44 -5.58 9.91
C ASN A 180 -18.82 -5.65 9.25
N VAL A 181 -19.34 -4.50 8.85
CA VAL A 181 -20.53 -4.43 8.01
C VAL A 181 -20.08 -4.72 6.58
N LYS A 182 -20.45 -5.90 6.08
CA LYS A 182 -20.24 -6.24 4.65
C LYS A 182 -21.19 -5.38 3.82
N ARG A 183 -20.67 -4.32 3.21
CA ARG A 183 -21.39 -3.58 2.18
C ARG A 183 -21.07 -4.19 0.83
N LEU A 184 -22.08 -4.44 0.02
CA LEU A 184 -21.86 -4.81 -1.37
C LEU A 184 -21.17 -3.65 -2.08
N PRO A 185 -20.14 -3.91 -2.89
CA PRO A 185 -19.51 -2.88 -3.70
C PRO A 185 -20.56 -2.22 -4.60
N LYS A 186 -20.54 -0.90 -4.68
CA LYS A 186 -21.32 -0.17 -5.70
C LYS A 186 -20.59 -0.33 -7.02
N ALA A 187 -21.19 -1.07 -7.96
CA ALA A 187 -20.68 -1.14 -9.31
C ALA A 187 -20.97 0.18 -10.03
N ILE A 188 -20.02 0.64 -10.83
CA ILE A 188 -20.23 1.76 -11.75
C ILE A 188 -20.97 1.26 -13.00
N THR A 189 -21.76 2.12 -13.64
CA THR A 189 -22.50 1.75 -14.87
C THR A 189 -21.56 1.70 -16.08
N VAL A 190 -22.04 1.10 -17.16
CA VAL A 190 -21.28 1.07 -18.44
C VAL A 190 -21.01 2.48 -18.94
N GLU A 191 -21.98 3.38 -18.83
CA GLU A 191 -21.86 4.77 -19.27
C GLU A 191 -20.84 5.54 -18.42
N GLN A 192 -20.81 5.29 -17.11
CA GLN A 192 -19.79 5.87 -16.20
C GLN A 192 -18.40 5.35 -16.55
N MET A 193 -18.26 4.04 -16.83
CA MET A 193 -17.00 3.46 -17.27
C MET A 193 -16.54 4.05 -18.60
N GLN A 194 -17.41 4.18 -19.57
CA GLN A 194 -17.07 4.80 -20.86
C GLN A 194 -16.59 6.25 -20.70
N ARG A 195 -17.25 7.03 -19.86
CA ARG A 195 -16.80 8.40 -19.54
C ARG A 195 -15.43 8.39 -18.89
N LEU A 196 -15.20 7.53 -17.87
CA LEU A 196 -13.90 7.40 -17.22
C LEU A 196 -12.78 7.07 -18.19
N LEU A 197 -13.02 6.10 -19.08
CA LEU A 197 -12.05 5.70 -20.10
C LEU A 197 -11.80 6.82 -21.14
N ALA A 198 -12.71 7.76 -21.33
CA ALA A 198 -12.58 8.87 -22.28
C ALA A 198 -11.82 10.09 -21.73
N VAL A 199 -11.63 10.19 -20.40
CA VAL A 199 -10.98 11.35 -19.75
C VAL A 199 -9.53 11.60 -20.21
N PRO A 200 -8.64 10.57 -20.34
CA PRO A 200 -7.25 10.84 -20.68
C PRO A 200 -7.06 11.43 -22.08
N ASP A 201 -6.33 12.55 -22.14
CA ASP A 201 -5.98 13.22 -23.40
C ASP A 201 -5.03 12.36 -24.25
N ARG A 202 -5.46 11.98 -25.45
CA ARG A 202 -4.71 11.09 -26.35
C ARG A 202 -3.59 11.79 -27.15
N ASP A 203 -3.48 13.09 -27.01
CA ASP A 203 -2.47 13.88 -27.71
C ASP A 203 -1.21 14.11 -26.85
N THR A 204 -1.25 13.72 -25.58
CA THR A 204 -0.13 13.83 -24.66
C THR A 204 0.45 12.47 -24.27
N PRO A 205 1.78 12.35 -24.04
CA PRO A 205 2.41 11.11 -23.58
C PRO A 205 1.80 10.58 -22.27
N ILE A 206 1.51 11.47 -21.32
CA ILE A 206 0.89 11.14 -20.04
C ILE A 206 -0.54 10.63 -20.25
N GLY A 207 -1.30 11.30 -21.10
CA GLY A 207 -2.67 10.88 -21.40
C GLY A 207 -2.74 9.52 -22.11
N LEU A 208 -1.82 9.24 -23.04
CA LEU A 208 -1.69 7.92 -23.67
C LEU A 208 -1.39 6.85 -22.61
N ARG A 209 -0.46 7.11 -21.69
CA ARG A 209 -0.17 6.22 -20.56
C ARG A 209 -1.40 5.97 -19.70
N ASN A 210 -2.07 7.03 -19.27
CA ASN A 210 -3.23 6.93 -18.39
C ASN A 210 -4.38 6.17 -19.06
N ARG A 211 -4.60 6.39 -20.36
CA ARG A 211 -5.58 5.62 -21.15
C ARG A 211 -5.22 4.14 -21.16
N ALA A 212 -3.96 3.80 -21.46
CA ALA A 212 -3.49 2.42 -21.49
C ALA A 212 -3.66 1.74 -20.12
N ILE A 213 -3.36 2.43 -19.01
CA ILE A 213 -3.57 1.93 -17.65
C ILE A 213 -5.06 1.62 -17.40
N LEU A 214 -5.95 2.55 -17.72
CA LEU A 214 -7.38 2.37 -17.46
C LEU A 214 -7.96 1.20 -18.30
N GLU A 215 -7.62 1.13 -19.58
CA GLU A 215 -8.04 0.03 -20.45
C GLU A 215 -7.45 -1.32 -20.01
N PHE A 216 -6.19 -1.34 -19.58
CA PHE A 216 -5.55 -2.53 -19.03
C PHE A 216 -6.28 -3.04 -17.77
N LEU A 217 -6.53 -2.17 -16.81
CA LEU A 217 -7.22 -2.53 -15.57
C LEU A 217 -8.66 -3.00 -15.83
N TYR A 218 -9.36 -2.33 -16.75
CA TYR A 218 -10.74 -2.68 -17.11
C TYR A 218 -10.83 -4.03 -17.84
N ALA A 219 -9.92 -4.29 -18.78
CA ALA A 219 -9.91 -5.52 -19.54
C ALA A 219 -9.49 -6.74 -18.71
N THR A 220 -8.51 -6.57 -17.81
CA THR A 220 -7.88 -7.70 -17.11
C THR A 220 -8.40 -7.94 -15.69
N GLY A 221 -9.04 -6.94 -15.06
CA GLY A 221 -9.35 -6.99 -13.64
C GLY A 221 -8.11 -7.15 -12.74
N ALA A 222 -6.94 -6.75 -13.25
CA ALA A 222 -5.68 -6.82 -12.51
C ALA A 222 -5.73 -5.96 -11.25
N ARG A 223 -5.01 -6.38 -10.21
CA ARG A 223 -4.76 -5.50 -9.06
C ARG A 223 -3.78 -4.39 -9.48
N VAL A 224 -3.90 -3.22 -8.84
CA VAL A 224 -2.98 -2.11 -9.13
C VAL A 224 -1.51 -2.54 -9.01
N SER A 225 -1.15 -3.32 -7.98
CA SER A 225 0.21 -3.84 -7.81
C SER A 225 0.64 -4.83 -8.92
N GLU A 226 -0.27 -5.61 -9.48
CA GLU A 226 0.01 -6.50 -10.61
C GLU A 226 0.29 -5.68 -11.88
N MET A 227 -0.49 -4.64 -12.12
CA MET A 227 -0.29 -3.71 -13.24
C MET A 227 1.02 -2.92 -13.10
N LEU A 228 1.35 -2.42 -11.89
CA LEU A 228 2.59 -1.68 -11.65
C LEU A 228 3.86 -2.53 -11.80
N ASN A 229 3.76 -3.84 -11.58
CA ASN A 229 4.88 -4.78 -11.73
C ASN A 229 4.92 -5.47 -13.10
N ALA A 230 3.99 -5.14 -14.01
CA ALA A 230 4.02 -5.71 -15.35
C ALA A 230 5.14 -5.08 -16.18
N ASP A 231 5.90 -5.92 -16.88
CA ASP A 231 6.91 -5.53 -17.84
C ASP A 231 6.35 -5.51 -19.28
N ILE A 232 7.07 -4.90 -20.20
CA ILE A 232 6.69 -4.89 -21.63
C ILE A 232 6.56 -6.31 -22.16
N ASP A 233 7.48 -7.19 -21.79
CA ASP A 233 7.54 -8.57 -22.24
C ASP A 233 6.42 -9.46 -21.66
N ASP A 234 5.66 -8.96 -20.70
CA ASP A 234 4.47 -9.65 -20.19
C ASP A 234 3.24 -9.46 -21.10
N VAL A 235 3.30 -8.52 -22.05
CA VAL A 235 2.20 -8.23 -22.99
C VAL A 235 2.47 -8.91 -24.31
N HIS A 236 1.62 -9.86 -24.66
CA HIS A 236 1.68 -10.62 -25.90
C HIS A 236 0.59 -10.15 -26.85
N SER A 237 0.99 -9.85 -28.08
CA SER A 237 0.08 -9.44 -29.15
C SER A 237 -0.72 -10.62 -29.68
N GLU A 238 -1.78 -10.30 -30.40
CA GLU A 238 -2.51 -11.27 -31.20
C GLU A 238 -1.56 -11.94 -32.20
N GLU A 239 -1.66 -13.26 -32.31
CA GLU A 239 -0.85 -14.07 -33.22
C GLU A 239 -1.77 -14.95 -34.09
N THR A 240 -1.54 -14.95 -35.37
CA THR A 240 -2.23 -15.86 -36.29
C THR A 240 -1.33 -17.03 -36.62
N LEU A 241 -1.77 -18.22 -36.27
CA LEU A 241 -1.09 -19.49 -36.57
C LEU A 241 -1.89 -20.22 -37.65
N THR A 242 -1.22 -20.81 -38.60
CA THR A 242 -1.86 -21.70 -39.57
C THR A 242 -1.76 -23.14 -39.03
N ASP A 243 -2.90 -23.83 -38.92
CA ASP A 243 -2.94 -25.23 -38.47
C ASP A 243 -2.44 -26.21 -39.56
N GLU A 244 -2.34 -27.49 -39.19
CA GLU A 244 -1.90 -28.54 -40.12
C GLU A 244 -2.82 -28.72 -41.34
N ASP A 245 -4.07 -28.28 -41.24
CA ASP A 245 -5.08 -28.33 -42.28
C ASP A 245 -5.10 -27.07 -43.19
N GLY A 246 -4.21 -26.09 -42.85
CA GLY A 246 -4.10 -24.85 -43.63
C GLY A 246 -5.10 -23.75 -43.19
N ASN A 247 -5.77 -23.91 -42.04
CA ASN A 247 -6.68 -22.89 -41.52
C ASN A 247 -5.93 -21.92 -40.61
N ASP A 248 -6.26 -20.64 -40.73
CA ASP A 248 -5.72 -19.61 -39.85
C ASP A 248 -6.48 -19.56 -38.52
N ILE A 249 -5.75 -19.83 -37.42
CA ILE A 249 -6.24 -19.73 -36.06
C ILE A 249 -5.63 -18.47 -35.43
N THR A 250 -6.47 -17.50 -35.13
CA THR A 250 -6.04 -16.27 -34.45
C THR A 250 -6.11 -16.46 -32.94
N LEU A 251 -4.96 -16.45 -32.28
CA LEU A 251 -4.86 -16.42 -30.82
C LEU A 251 -5.00 -14.97 -30.32
N PRO A 252 -5.91 -14.69 -29.38
CA PRO A 252 -6.04 -13.34 -28.85
C PRO A 252 -4.80 -12.92 -28.08
N GLY A 253 -4.47 -11.64 -28.14
CA GLY A 253 -3.43 -11.09 -27.28
C GLY A 253 -3.75 -11.31 -25.81
N TYR A 254 -2.72 -11.46 -24.99
CA TYR A 254 -2.84 -11.72 -23.56
C TYR A 254 -1.76 -10.99 -22.76
N VAL A 255 -1.99 -10.88 -21.46
CA VAL A 255 -0.97 -10.41 -20.51
C VAL A 255 -0.71 -11.47 -19.45
N ARG A 256 0.55 -11.63 -19.08
CA ARG A 256 1.00 -12.46 -17.98
C ARG A 256 1.03 -11.63 -16.71
N LEU A 257 0.31 -12.05 -15.68
CA LEU A 257 0.19 -11.34 -14.40
C LEU A 257 0.68 -12.21 -13.25
N PHE A 258 1.43 -11.60 -12.34
CA PHE A 258 1.92 -12.25 -11.13
C PHE A 258 1.13 -11.78 -9.91
N GLY A 259 0.35 -12.70 -9.33
CA GLY A 259 -0.49 -12.44 -8.16
C GLY A 259 0.22 -12.71 -6.83
N LYS A 260 -0.57 -12.72 -5.75
CA LYS A 260 -0.08 -13.01 -4.40
C LYS A 260 0.59 -14.40 -4.34
N GLY A 261 1.81 -14.44 -3.80
CA GLY A 261 2.60 -15.68 -3.70
C GLY A 261 3.24 -16.09 -5.03
N SER A 262 3.53 -15.12 -5.90
CA SER A 262 4.13 -15.32 -7.23
C SER A 262 3.34 -16.26 -8.14
N LYS A 263 2.03 -16.37 -7.91
CA LYS A 263 1.17 -17.16 -8.80
C LYS A 263 0.95 -16.43 -10.10
N GLU A 264 1.35 -17.07 -11.18
CA GLU A 264 1.18 -16.59 -12.55
C GLU A 264 -0.22 -16.90 -13.06
N ARG A 265 -0.78 -15.98 -13.86
CA ARG A 265 -1.96 -16.21 -14.67
C ARG A 265 -1.88 -15.44 -15.97
N LEU A 266 -2.40 -16.04 -17.03
CA LEU A 266 -2.58 -15.41 -18.34
C LEU A 266 -4.00 -14.85 -18.42
N VAL A 267 -4.13 -13.60 -18.87
CA VAL A 267 -5.42 -12.93 -18.99
C VAL A 267 -5.54 -12.37 -20.41
N PRO A 268 -6.61 -12.69 -21.14
CA PRO A 268 -6.83 -12.16 -22.49
C PRO A 268 -6.91 -10.63 -22.45
N LEU A 269 -6.29 -9.98 -23.44
CA LEU A 269 -6.41 -8.55 -23.70
C LEU A 269 -7.40 -8.34 -24.83
N GLY A 270 -8.50 -7.64 -24.55
CA GLY A 270 -9.41 -7.23 -25.61
C GLY A 270 -8.80 -6.15 -26.51
N ASN A 271 -9.33 -5.99 -27.72
CA ASN A 271 -8.80 -5.10 -28.76
C ASN A 271 -8.62 -3.65 -28.29
N TYR A 272 -9.50 -3.13 -27.44
CA TYR A 272 -9.40 -1.76 -26.91
C TYR A 272 -8.17 -1.58 -26.01
N ALA A 273 -7.95 -2.52 -25.10
CA ALA A 273 -6.80 -2.48 -24.21
C ALA A 273 -5.49 -2.69 -24.99
N HIS A 274 -5.46 -3.65 -25.91
CA HIS A 274 -4.31 -3.90 -26.77
C HIS A 274 -3.95 -2.65 -27.57
N LYS A 275 -4.94 -2.02 -28.24
CA LYS A 275 -4.72 -0.79 -28.99
C LYS A 275 -4.21 0.36 -28.12
N ALA A 276 -4.79 0.56 -26.93
CA ALA A 276 -4.38 1.63 -26.05
C ALA A 276 -2.94 1.43 -25.54
N ILE A 277 -2.54 0.18 -25.25
CA ILE A 277 -1.16 -0.17 -24.87
C ILE A 277 -0.21 0.08 -26.05
N GLN A 278 -0.55 -0.32 -27.26
CA GLN A 278 0.27 -0.09 -28.44
C GLN A 278 0.44 1.42 -28.73
N ASP A 279 -0.65 2.20 -28.68
CA ASP A 279 -0.59 3.65 -28.86
C ASP A 279 0.35 4.28 -27.80
N TYR A 280 0.30 3.80 -26.55
CA TYR A 280 1.19 4.25 -25.50
C TYR A 280 2.65 3.82 -25.74
N LEU A 281 2.92 2.56 -26.05
CA LEU A 281 4.28 2.04 -26.29
C LEU A 281 4.98 2.74 -27.43
N VAL A 282 4.25 3.06 -28.50
CA VAL A 282 4.81 3.68 -29.72
C VAL A 282 4.92 5.20 -29.59
N ARG A 283 3.91 5.88 -29.07
CA ARG A 283 3.80 7.36 -29.10
C ARG A 283 4.06 8.03 -27.76
N GLY A 284 3.71 7.38 -26.65
CA GLY A 284 3.78 7.98 -25.31
C GLY A 284 5.05 7.61 -24.55
N ARG A 285 5.31 6.32 -24.40
CA ARG A 285 6.40 5.79 -23.59
C ARG A 285 7.79 6.30 -23.99
N PRO A 286 8.18 6.41 -25.28
CA PRO A 286 9.49 6.91 -25.66
C PRO A 286 9.78 8.31 -25.12
N ALA A 287 8.79 9.19 -25.09
CA ALA A 287 8.94 10.54 -24.55
C ALA A 287 9.13 10.54 -23.02
N LEU A 288 8.46 9.61 -22.31
CA LEU A 288 8.56 9.51 -20.85
C LEU A 288 9.86 8.89 -20.37
N VAL A 289 10.47 7.98 -21.15
CA VAL A 289 11.76 7.34 -20.79
C VAL A 289 12.99 8.12 -21.32
N ALA A 290 12.81 9.14 -22.16
CA ALA A 290 13.88 9.84 -22.85
C ALA A 290 14.94 10.45 -21.90
N HIS A 291 14.58 10.82 -20.70
CA HIS A 291 15.45 11.44 -19.69
C HIS A 291 15.79 10.53 -18.51
N GLY A 292 15.35 9.26 -18.55
CA GLY A 292 15.53 8.28 -17.48
C GLY A 292 16.55 7.19 -17.78
N LYS A 293 16.77 6.32 -16.80
CA LYS A 293 17.44 5.02 -17.04
C LYS A 293 16.44 4.10 -17.72
N GLY A 294 16.89 3.32 -18.71
CA GLY A 294 16.07 2.31 -19.37
C GLY A 294 15.43 1.35 -18.34
N THR A 295 14.18 0.99 -18.56
CA THR A 295 13.41 0.08 -17.69
C THR A 295 12.55 -0.85 -18.55
N ALA A 296 12.39 -2.09 -18.09
CA ALA A 296 11.47 -3.05 -18.69
C ALA A 296 10.00 -2.77 -18.32
N ALA A 297 9.75 -1.99 -17.25
CA ALA A 297 8.40 -1.72 -16.78
C ALA A 297 7.47 -1.23 -17.89
N LEU A 298 6.29 -1.83 -17.97
CA LEU A 298 5.29 -1.46 -18.98
C LEU A 298 4.88 0.00 -18.83
N PHE A 299 4.49 0.39 -17.61
CA PHE A 299 4.06 1.76 -17.31
C PHE A 299 5.14 2.53 -16.55
N VAL A 300 5.46 3.73 -17.03
CA VAL A 300 6.50 4.60 -16.48
C VAL A 300 5.96 6.01 -16.21
N ASN A 301 6.59 6.69 -15.25
CA ASN A 301 6.34 8.10 -14.94
C ASN A 301 7.32 9.02 -15.66
#